data_d4a58247bed2863107428966724ebc91
#
_entry.id   d4a58247bed2863107428966724ebc91
#
_cell.length_a   1.000
_cell.length_b   1.000
_cell.length_c   1.000
_cell.angle_alpha   90.00
_cell.angle_beta   90.00
_cell.angle_gamma   90.00
#
_symmetry.space_group_name_H-M   'P 1'
#
loop_
_entity.id
_entity.type
_entity.pdbx_description
1 polymer ?
#
loop_
_entity_poly.entity_id
_entity_poly.type
_entity_poly.pdbx_seq_one_letter_code
_entity_poly.pdbx_strand_id
1 'polypeptide(L)'
;MAWDEAKVWMSGTLSQKLYEGLLEHAAEQPVRMAGRKKILHPDDMPWEMSRQGLLKHLLNEQMNTRMETVDAYMQIIPPGSRSGRHRHLAEECLYVLEGRGYDLHQDCDVEITDTYHWKPQAEVKRHEWEAGDVIYIPPNTIHQHFNASKDRPVRLISAINRIYKYCGLNDLEQFEDAPEYDPKAVLTGELVERYLAKVREPA
;
A
#
# COMPACT_ATOMS: atom_id res chain seq x y z
N MET A 1 -0.80 -6.20 -48.96
CA MET A 1 0.66 -6.33 -48.68
C MET A 1 1.11 -7.60 -49.36
N ALA A 2 2.06 -7.53 -50.30
CA ALA A 2 2.56 -8.73 -50.96
C ALA A 2 3.39 -9.56 -49.96
N TRP A 3 3.44 -10.90 -50.14
CA TRP A 3 4.19 -11.79 -49.26
C TRP A 3 5.67 -11.38 -49.11
N ASP A 4 6.28 -10.82 -50.19
CA ASP A 4 7.66 -10.36 -50.18
C ASP A 4 7.90 -9.13 -49.29
N GLU A 5 6.89 -8.28 -49.10
CA GLU A 5 6.97 -7.13 -48.19
C GLU A 5 6.94 -7.55 -46.74
N ALA A 6 6.43 -8.75 -46.44
CA ALA A 6 6.37 -9.30 -45.09
C ALA A 6 7.71 -9.90 -44.61
N LYS A 7 8.75 -10.00 -45.47
CA LYS A 7 10.06 -10.58 -45.09
C LYS A 7 10.73 -9.85 -43.93
N VAL A 8 10.48 -8.56 -43.78
CA VAL A 8 10.98 -7.77 -42.66
C VAL A 8 10.47 -8.34 -41.33
N TRP A 9 9.31 -8.96 -41.29
CA TRP A 9 8.72 -9.61 -40.11
C TRP A 9 9.41 -10.90 -39.73
N MET A 10 10.22 -11.47 -40.63
CA MET A 10 10.97 -12.71 -40.42
C MET A 10 12.30 -12.45 -39.70
N SER A 11 12.70 -11.20 -39.54
CA SER A 11 13.90 -10.84 -38.78
C SER A 11 13.69 -11.05 -37.27
N GLY A 12 14.71 -11.46 -36.57
CA GLY A 12 14.69 -11.66 -35.13
C GLY A 12 15.53 -12.84 -34.67
N THR A 13 15.48 -13.13 -33.37
CA THR A 13 16.18 -14.28 -32.79
C THR A 13 15.28 -15.51 -32.78
N LEU A 14 15.84 -16.67 -33.05
CA LEU A 14 15.11 -17.93 -33.22
C LEU A 14 15.18 -18.87 -32.00
N SER A 15 15.83 -18.47 -30.93
CA SER A 15 16.15 -19.34 -29.80
C SER A 15 15.33 -19.07 -28.53
N GLN A 16 14.34 -18.18 -28.61
CA GLN A 16 13.53 -17.82 -27.45
C GLN A 16 12.38 -18.83 -27.22
N LYS A 17 12.21 -19.22 -25.98
CA LYS A 17 11.12 -20.10 -25.53
C LYS A 17 10.18 -19.32 -24.59
N LEU A 18 9.72 -18.18 -24.99
CA LEU A 18 8.93 -17.30 -24.12
C LEU A 18 7.57 -17.91 -23.75
N TYR A 19 6.91 -18.53 -24.72
CA TYR A 19 5.61 -19.18 -24.45
C TYR A 19 5.75 -20.41 -23.56
N GLU A 20 6.77 -21.25 -23.80
CA GLU A 20 7.06 -22.40 -22.92
C GLU A 20 7.35 -21.97 -21.49
N GLY A 21 8.09 -20.87 -21.30
CA GLY A 21 8.34 -20.28 -19.98
C GLY A 21 7.06 -19.84 -19.27
N LEU A 22 6.05 -19.34 -19.99
CA LEU A 22 4.74 -19.02 -19.40
C LEU A 22 4.00 -20.27 -18.92
N LEU A 23 4.06 -21.38 -19.72
CA LEU A 23 3.44 -22.65 -19.35
C LEU A 23 4.13 -23.27 -18.13
N GLU A 24 5.46 -23.26 -18.09
CA GLU A 24 6.25 -23.74 -16.95
C GLU A 24 5.89 -22.95 -15.68
N HIS A 25 5.86 -21.62 -15.77
CA HIS A 25 5.48 -20.75 -14.64
C HIS A 25 4.05 -21.05 -14.15
N ALA A 26 3.10 -21.24 -15.07
CA ALA A 26 1.73 -21.57 -14.71
C ALA A 26 1.63 -22.95 -14.05
N ALA A 27 2.40 -23.95 -14.52
CA ALA A 27 2.43 -25.28 -13.93
C ALA A 27 3.05 -25.33 -12.53
N GLU A 28 4.00 -24.43 -12.23
CA GLU A 28 4.62 -24.33 -10.91
C GLU A 28 3.76 -23.62 -9.86
N GLN A 29 2.80 -22.81 -10.29
CA GLN A 29 1.97 -22.00 -9.41
C GLN A 29 1.25 -22.84 -8.32
N PRO A 30 0.59 -23.97 -8.62
CA PRO A 30 -0.08 -24.77 -7.59
C PRO A 30 0.88 -25.27 -6.51
N VAL A 31 2.13 -25.62 -6.88
CA VAL A 31 3.16 -26.10 -5.96
C VAL A 31 3.61 -24.95 -5.05
N ARG A 32 3.88 -23.77 -5.61
CA ARG A 32 4.24 -22.59 -4.83
C ARG A 32 3.11 -22.21 -3.86
N MET A 33 1.86 -22.25 -4.30
CA MET A 33 0.71 -21.91 -3.47
C MET A 33 0.44 -22.93 -2.36
N ALA A 34 0.77 -24.20 -2.56
CA ALA A 34 0.58 -25.25 -1.55
C ALA A 34 1.44 -25.01 -0.29
N GLY A 35 2.66 -24.50 -0.46
CA GLY A 35 3.59 -24.20 0.65
C GLY A 35 3.33 -22.88 1.36
N ARG A 36 2.40 -22.03 0.90
CA ARG A 36 2.15 -20.71 1.47
C ARG A 36 1.27 -20.76 2.71
N LYS A 37 1.56 -19.89 3.66
CA LYS A 37 0.85 -19.79 4.93
C LYS A 37 -0.59 -19.30 4.71
N LYS A 38 -1.53 -19.92 5.44
CA LYS A 38 -2.92 -19.45 5.55
C LYS A 38 -3.15 -18.61 6.81
N ILE A 39 -2.31 -18.79 7.82
CA ILE A 39 -2.36 -18.10 9.10
C ILE A 39 -0.98 -17.49 9.32
N LEU A 40 -0.94 -16.23 9.69
CA LEU A 40 0.24 -15.51 10.14
C LEU A 40 0.12 -15.26 11.63
N HIS A 41 1.21 -15.50 12.35
CA HIS A 41 1.32 -15.15 13.76
C HIS A 41 2.02 -13.79 13.92
N PRO A 42 1.91 -13.11 15.05
CA PRO A 42 2.53 -11.80 15.26
C PRO A 42 4.03 -11.74 14.94
N ASP A 43 4.75 -12.85 15.15
CA ASP A 43 6.19 -12.96 14.84
C ASP A 43 6.48 -13.07 13.34
N ASP A 44 5.49 -13.43 12.53
CA ASP A 44 5.58 -13.44 11.06
C ASP A 44 5.36 -12.05 10.44
N MET A 45 4.93 -11.07 11.24
CA MET A 45 4.48 -9.76 10.82
C MET A 45 5.58 -8.71 11.09
N PRO A 46 6.35 -8.31 10.06
CA PRO A 46 7.47 -7.38 10.26
C PRO A 46 6.99 -5.96 10.51
N TRP A 47 7.82 -5.21 11.25
CA TRP A 47 7.69 -3.78 11.41
C TRP A 47 8.52 -3.03 10.37
N GLU A 48 8.03 -1.88 9.94
CA GLU A 48 8.72 -0.97 9.03
C GLU A 48 8.51 0.47 9.47
N MET A 49 9.60 1.27 9.49
CA MET A 49 9.50 2.72 9.47
C MET A 49 9.53 3.16 8.02
N SER A 50 8.36 3.43 7.50
CA SER A 50 8.16 3.81 6.10
C SER A 50 7.92 5.31 5.94
N ARG A 51 7.84 5.79 4.70
CA ARG A 51 7.41 7.16 4.39
C ARG A 51 5.99 7.47 4.88
N GLN A 52 5.20 6.42 5.18
CA GLN A 52 3.88 6.53 5.79
C GLN A 52 3.91 6.59 7.33
N GLY A 53 5.07 6.42 7.95
CA GLY A 53 5.28 6.29 9.37
C GLY A 53 5.50 4.84 9.80
N LEU A 54 5.22 4.52 11.07
CA LEU A 54 5.43 3.18 11.61
C LEU A 54 4.30 2.24 11.20
N LEU A 55 4.67 1.20 10.46
CA LEU A 55 3.77 0.15 9.97
C LEU A 55 4.13 -1.20 10.58
N LYS A 56 3.12 -2.02 10.83
CA LYS A 56 3.26 -3.47 11.01
C LYS A 56 2.54 -4.17 9.86
N HIS A 57 3.28 -4.85 9.00
CA HIS A 57 2.70 -5.58 7.88
C HIS A 57 1.95 -6.81 8.38
N LEU A 58 0.66 -6.89 8.08
CA LEU A 58 -0.21 -8.02 8.43
C LEU A 58 -0.29 -9.02 7.29
N LEU A 59 -0.38 -8.51 6.05
CA LEU A 59 -0.39 -9.28 4.81
C LEU A 59 0.38 -8.51 3.74
N ASN A 60 1.24 -9.21 3.03
CA ASN A 60 1.95 -8.69 1.87
C ASN A 60 2.39 -9.87 0.99
N GLU A 61 2.49 -9.68 -0.32
CA GLU A 61 2.91 -10.72 -1.27
C GLU A 61 4.27 -11.36 -0.92
N GLN A 62 5.15 -10.59 -0.25
CA GLN A 62 6.50 -11.04 0.15
C GLN A 62 6.51 -11.85 1.45
N MET A 63 5.39 -11.96 2.15
CA MET A 63 5.31 -12.64 3.46
C MET A 63 4.96 -14.13 3.36
N ASN A 64 5.16 -14.75 2.20
CA ASN A 64 4.86 -16.16 1.97
C ASN A 64 3.42 -16.57 2.34
N THR A 65 2.45 -15.71 2.03
CA THR A 65 1.02 -15.98 2.23
C THR A 65 0.36 -16.38 0.92
N ARG A 66 -0.87 -16.94 1.00
CA ARG A 66 -1.69 -17.19 -0.19
C ARG A 66 -2.34 -15.93 -0.76
N MET A 67 -2.35 -14.84 -0.01
CA MET A 67 -2.88 -13.57 -0.42
C MET A 67 -1.83 -12.83 -1.24
N GLU A 68 -2.10 -12.59 -2.51
CA GLU A 68 -1.19 -11.85 -3.41
C GLU A 68 -1.78 -10.51 -3.85
N THR A 69 -3.09 -10.36 -3.76
CA THR A 69 -3.80 -9.20 -4.29
C THR A 69 -4.28 -8.20 -3.23
N VAL A 70 -4.02 -8.48 -1.96
CA VAL A 70 -4.35 -7.57 -0.86
C VAL A 70 -3.10 -7.38 0.01
N ASP A 71 -2.71 -6.12 0.21
CA ASP A 71 -1.81 -5.73 1.28
C ASP A 71 -2.64 -5.27 2.48
N ALA A 72 -2.24 -5.65 3.68
CA ALA A 72 -2.81 -5.13 4.90
C ALA A 72 -1.69 -4.81 5.89
N TYR A 73 -1.84 -3.69 6.59
CA TYR A 73 -0.91 -3.27 7.64
C TYR A 73 -1.64 -2.56 8.77
N MET A 74 -1.04 -2.58 9.95
CA MET A 74 -1.42 -1.71 11.03
C MET A 74 -0.49 -0.49 11.04
N GLN A 75 -1.06 0.70 10.97
CA GLN A 75 -0.34 1.97 11.08
C GLN A 75 -0.49 2.54 12.50
N ILE A 76 0.61 3.04 13.04
CA ILE A 76 0.61 3.78 14.30
C ILE A 76 1.04 5.21 14.03
N ILE A 77 0.17 6.17 14.36
CA ILE A 77 0.46 7.60 14.24
C ILE A 77 0.59 8.19 15.64
N PRO A 78 1.78 8.73 15.99
CA PRO A 78 2.03 9.33 17.30
C PRO A 78 1.09 10.50 17.63
N PRO A 79 0.99 10.90 18.90
CA PRO A 79 0.19 12.04 19.31
C PRO A 79 0.53 13.32 18.55
N GLY A 80 -0.48 13.98 17.98
CA GLY A 80 -0.35 15.23 17.23
C GLY A 80 0.40 15.11 15.91
N SER A 81 0.72 13.88 15.45
CA SER A 81 1.42 13.61 14.21
C SER A 81 0.47 13.21 13.08
N ARG A 82 1.05 12.83 11.93
CA ARG A 82 0.34 12.46 10.73
C ARG A 82 1.07 11.40 9.92
N SER A 83 0.36 10.73 9.03
CA SER A 83 0.95 9.85 8.02
C SER A 83 1.69 10.65 6.94
N GLY A 84 2.36 9.95 6.04
CA GLY A 84 2.77 10.51 4.77
C GLY A 84 1.55 10.90 3.92
N ARG A 85 1.70 11.89 3.04
CA ARG A 85 0.68 12.28 2.06
C ARG A 85 0.96 11.58 0.75
N HIS A 86 0.00 10.84 0.24
CA HIS A 86 0.19 10.01 -0.95
C HIS A 86 -1.12 9.77 -1.70
N ARG A 87 -1.03 9.17 -2.86
CA ARG A 87 -2.14 8.57 -3.61
C ARG A 87 -1.76 7.23 -4.20
N HIS A 88 -2.75 6.43 -4.47
CA HIS A 88 -2.62 5.17 -5.22
C HIS A 88 -3.91 4.88 -6.00
N LEU A 89 -3.78 4.15 -7.11
CA LEU A 89 -4.93 3.75 -7.93
C LEU A 89 -5.88 2.80 -7.18
N ALA A 90 -5.34 1.96 -6.33
CA ALA A 90 -6.11 1.00 -5.57
C ALA A 90 -7.06 1.68 -4.58
N GLU A 91 -8.22 1.06 -4.37
CA GLU A 91 -9.09 1.39 -3.25
C GLU A 91 -8.45 0.94 -1.94
N GLU A 92 -8.64 1.72 -0.90
CA GLU A 92 -8.20 1.39 0.45
C GLU A 92 -9.36 1.48 1.43
N CYS A 93 -9.38 0.56 2.37
CA CYS A 93 -10.29 0.56 3.50
C CYS A 93 -9.47 0.53 4.79
N LEU A 94 -9.70 1.49 5.69
CA LEU A 94 -9.05 1.53 7.00
C LEU A 94 -10.09 1.35 8.09
N TYR A 95 -9.81 0.45 9.03
CA TYR A 95 -10.55 0.33 10.27
C TYR A 95 -9.82 1.06 11.40
N VAL A 96 -10.49 1.98 12.07
CA VAL A 96 -9.94 2.70 13.22
C VAL A 96 -10.00 1.79 14.45
N LEU A 97 -8.87 1.17 14.78
CA LEU A 97 -8.78 0.26 15.91
C LEU A 97 -8.76 1.01 17.24
N GLU A 98 -8.11 2.19 17.26
CA GLU A 98 -7.93 2.97 18.48
C GLU A 98 -7.65 4.44 18.17
N GLY A 99 -8.22 5.33 19.02
CA GLY A 99 -7.98 6.76 18.96
C GLY A 99 -8.99 7.51 18.12
N ARG A 100 -8.65 8.75 17.78
CA ARG A 100 -9.47 9.66 16.97
C ARG A 100 -8.59 10.59 16.14
N GLY A 101 -9.08 10.98 14.98
CA GLY A 101 -8.35 11.84 14.10
C GLY A 101 -9.20 12.38 12.96
N TYR A 102 -8.54 12.71 11.89
CA TYR A 102 -9.19 13.12 10.66
C TYR A 102 -8.30 12.82 9.46
N ASP A 103 -8.92 12.67 8.32
CA ASP A 103 -8.25 12.59 7.03
C ASP A 103 -8.44 13.87 6.25
N LEU A 104 -7.45 14.20 5.44
CA LEU A 104 -7.59 15.14 4.34
C LEU A 104 -7.61 14.36 3.04
N HIS A 105 -8.70 14.50 2.28
CA HIS A 105 -8.88 13.89 0.97
C HIS A 105 -8.93 14.96 -0.11
N GLN A 106 -8.19 14.76 -1.18
CA GLN A 106 -8.21 15.57 -2.39
C GLN A 106 -8.44 14.64 -3.57
N ASP A 107 -9.62 14.69 -4.13
CA ASP A 107 -9.98 13.84 -5.26
C ASP A 107 -9.21 14.26 -6.52
N CYS A 108 -9.01 13.31 -7.42
CA CYS A 108 -8.34 13.55 -8.68
C CYS A 108 -9.29 13.25 -9.84
N ASP A 109 -9.32 14.14 -10.82
CA ASP A 109 -9.92 13.88 -12.11
C ASP A 109 -8.93 13.16 -13.02
N VAL A 110 -9.43 12.37 -13.98
CA VAL A 110 -8.62 11.77 -15.01
C VAL A 110 -8.77 12.53 -16.31
N GLU A 111 -7.66 12.90 -16.94
CA GLU A 111 -7.59 13.41 -18.29
C GLU A 111 -6.92 12.39 -19.20
N ILE A 112 -7.59 12.02 -20.28
CA ILE A 112 -7.07 11.06 -21.26
C ILE A 112 -6.71 11.82 -22.53
N THR A 113 -5.44 11.74 -22.93
CA THR A 113 -4.92 12.28 -24.18
C THR A 113 -4.32 11.13 -25.02
N ASP A 114 -3.05 11.14 -25.32
CA ASP A 114 -2.26 10.00 -25.80
C ASP A 114 -1.89 9.02 -24.67
N THR A 115 -2.00 9.49 -23.43
CA THR A 115 -1.90 8.75 -22.19
C THR A 115 -2.91 9.29 -21.19
N TYR A 116 -2.94 8.80 -19.94
CA TYR A 116 -3.79 9.33 -18.88
C TYR A 116 -2.98 10.18 -17.89
N HIS A 117 -3.61 11.24 -17.40
CA HIS A 117 -3.06 12.14 -16.40
C HIS A 117 -4.04 12.31 -15.25
N TRP A 118 -3.52 12.36 -14.03
CA TRP A 118 -4.30 12.64 -12.83
C TRP A 118 -4.19 14.12 -12.49
N LYS A 119 -5.34 14.79 -12.39
CA LYS A 119 -5.44 16.21 -12.04
C LYS A 119 -6.08 16.35 -10.66
N PRO A 120 -5.32 16.74 -9.63
CA PRO A 120 -5.89 17.02 -8.32
C PRO A 120 -6.94 18.14 -8.43
N GLN A 121 -8.12 17.91 -7.85
CA GLN A 121 -9.14 18.94 -7.71
C GLN A 121 -8.67 20.03 -6.75
N ALA A 122 -9.25 21.23 -6.85
CA ALA A 122 -8.87 22.33 -5.96
C ALA A 122 -9.38 22.13 -4.52
N GLU A 123 -10.45 21.34 -4.36
CA GLU A 123 -11.08 21.11 -3.06
C GLU A 123 -10.31 20.03 -2.28
N VAL A 124 -10.03 20.32 -1.01
CA VAL A 124 -9.55 19.35 -0.03
C VAL A 124 -10.61 19.19 1.04
N LYS A 125 -11.12 17.97 1.19
CA LYS A 125 -12.16 17.63 2.16
C LYS A 125 -11.55 17.06 3.42
N ARG A 126 -12.10 17.43 4.57
CA ARG A 126 -11.74 16.88 5.87
C ARG A 126 -12.83 15.92 6.33
N HIS A 127 -12.42 14.72 6.73
CA HIS A 127 -13.27 13.67 7.26
C HIS A 127 -12.79 13.29 8.65
N GLU A 128 -13.61 13.50 9.66
CA GLU A 128 -13.30 13.12 11.04
C GLU A 128 -13.67 11.67 11.29
N TRP A 129 -12.90 11.00 12.15
CA TRP A 129 -13.12 9.61 12.51
C TRP A 129 -12.67 9.33 13.94
N GLU A 130 -13.25 8.27 14.54
CA GLU A 130 -12.91 7.75 15.86
C GLU A 130 -12.90 6.21 15.89
N ALA A 131 -12.45 5.64 17.01
CA ALA A 131 -12.37 4.17 17.17
C ALA A 131 -13.71 3.49 16.85
N GLY A 132 -13.66 2.48 15.99
CA GLY A 132 -14.80 1.74 15.48
C GLY A 132 -15.26 2.17 14.09
N ASP A 133 -14.82 3.33 13.60
CA ASP A 133 -15.16 3.79 12.26
C ASP A 133 -14.39 3.04 11.18
N VAL A 134 -14.96 3.06 9.97
CA VAL A 134 -14.32 2.61 8.73
C VAL A 134 -14.12 3.82 7.82
N ILE A 135 -12.88 4.02 7.37
CA ILE A 135 -12.51 5.05 6.42
C ILE A 135 -12.37 4.38 5.04
N TYR A 136 -12.97 4.97 4.02
CA TYR A 136 -12.83 4.56 2.64
C TYR A 136 -12.03 5.59 1.86
N ILE A 137 -10.97 5.15 1.18
CA ILE A 137 -10.17 5.95 0.27
C ILE A 137 -10.52 5.54 -1.17
N PRO A 138 -11.19 6.41 -1.94
CA PRO A 138 -11.49 6.15 -3.34
C PRO A 138 -10.22 6.03 -4.20
N PRO A 139 -10.30 5.40 -5.39
CA PRO A 139 -9.19 5.33 -6.32
C PRO A 139 -8.58 6.72 -6.61
N ASN A 140 -7.25 6.80 -6.51
CA ASN A 140 -6.45 8.01 -6.77
C ASN A 140 -6.74 9.25 -5.91
N THR A 141 -7.52 9.14 -4.86
CA THR A 141 -7.66 10.24 -3.90
C THR A 141 -6.31 10.48 -3.21
N ILE A 142 -5.79 11.69 -3.30
CA ILE A 142 -4.63 12.12 -2.50
C ILE A 142 -5.11 12.23 -1.05
N HIS A 143 -4.47 11.51 -0.14
CA HIS A 143 -4.94 11.45 1.24
C HIS A 143 -3.81 11.46 2.26
N GLN A 144 -4.17 11.81 3.49
CA GLN A 144 -3.27 11.88 4.64
C GLN A 144 -4.07 11.72 5.94
N HIS A 145 -3.59 10.89 6.86
CA HIS A 145 -4.23 10.62 8.15
C HIS A 145 -3.58 11.46 9.25
N PHE A 146 -4.38 12.08 10.10
CA PHE A 146 -3.94 12.94 11.20
C PHE A 146 -4.44 12.42 12.54
N ASN A 147 -3.55 12.29 13.50
CA ASN A 147 -3.92 12.04 14.89
C ASN A 147 -4.33 13.35 15.57
N ALA A 148 -5.60 13.48 15.95
CA ALA A 148 -6.11 14.66 16.64
C ALA A 148 -5.83 14.67 18.15
N SER A 149 -5.39 13.54 18.74
CA SER A 149 -4.99 13.47 20.14
C SER A 149 -3.59 14.05 20.32
N LYS A 150 -3.37 14.77 21.44
CA LYS A 150 -2.06 15.30 21.81
C LYS A 150 -1.27 14.37 22.75
N ASP A 151 -1.93 13.36 23.30
CA ASP A 151 -1.42 12.49 24.36
C ASP A 151 -1.45 11.01 24.01
N ARG A 152 -2.27 10.59 23.04
CA ARG A 152 -2.44 9.20 22.66
C ARG A 152 -2.15 8.96 21.18
N PRO A 153 -1.47 7.86 20.83
CA PRO A 153 -1.35 7.45 19.43
C PRO A 153 -2.70 6.95 18.92
N VAL A 154 -2.83 6.87 17.60
CA VAL A 154 -3.91 6.16 16.93
C VAL A 154 -3.37 4.90 16.27
N ARG A 155 -4.23 3.89 16.15
CA ARG A 155 -3.97 2.67 15.39
C ARG A 155 -5.04 2.48 14.35
N LEU A 156 -4.61 2.37 13.10
CA LEU A 156 -5.44 2.10 11.94
C LEU A 156 -5.04 0.75 11.36
N ILE A 157 -6.00 -0.05 10.92
CA ILE A 157 -5.74 -1.24 10.11
C ILE A 157 -6.18 -0.94 8.70
N SER A 158 -5.22 -0.89 7.79
CA SER A 158 -5.43 -0.67 6.36
C SER A 158 -5.51 -1.99 5.61
N ALA A 159 -6.36 -2.03 4.60
CA ALA A 159 -6.42 -3.08 3.59
C ALA A 159 -6.52 -2.45 2.20
N ILE A 160 -5.57 -2.77 1.33
CA ILE A 160 -5.43 -2.20 -0.01
C ILE A 160 -5.49 -3.32 -1.04
N ASN A 161 -6.33 -3.14 -2.06
CA ASN A 161 -6.38 -4.05 -3.21
C ASN A 161 -5.21 -3.80 -4.16
N ARG A 162 -4.38 -4.82 -4.40
CA ARG A 162 -3.19 -4.76 -5.27
C ARG A 162 -3.39 -5.37 -6.65
N ILE A 163 -4.60 -5.74 -7.02
CA ILE A 163 -4.85 -6.38 -8.32
C ILE A 163 -4.42 -5.48 -9.50
N TYR A 164 -4.52 -4.18 -9.36
CA TYR A 164 -4.11 -3.20 -10.38
C TYR A 164 -2.63 -3.31 -10.75
N LYS A 165 -1.76 -3.67 -9.78
CA LYS A 165 -0.34 -3.93 -10.03
C LYS A 165 -0.14 -5.03 -11.07
N TYR A 166 -0.93 -6.11 -10.99
CA TYR A 166 -0.86 -7.22 -11.92
C TYR A 166 -1.48 -6.92 -13.29
N CYS A 167 -2.26 -5.84 -13.37
CA CYS A 167 -2.80 -5.31 -14.62
C CYS A 167 -1.90 -4.23 -15.25
N GLY A 168 -0.70 -3.99 -14.70
CA GLY A 168 0.19 -2.94 -15.18
C GLY A 168 -0.24 -1.50 -14.83
N LEU A 169 -1.16 -1.36 -13.87
CA LEU A 169 -1.76 -0.09 -13.47
C LEU A 169 -1.33 0.35 -12.06
N ASN A 170 -0.16 -0.09 -11.60
CA ASN A 170 0.33 0.26 -10.27
C ASN A 170 0.82 1.72 -10.24
N ASP A 171 -0.08 2.63 -9.94
CA ASP A 171 0.16 4.05 -9.84
C ASP A 171 0.15 4.46 -8.35
N LEU A 172 1.32 4.66 -7.79
CA LEU A 172 1.58 5.07 -6.41
C LEU A 172 2.49 6.29 -6.42
N GLU A 173 2.08 7.37 -5.76
CA GLU A 173 2.87 8.60 -5.66
C GLU A 173 2.89 9.12 -4.23
N GLN A 174 4.10 9.43 -3.74
CA GLN A 174 4.35 10.01 -2.43
C GLN A 174 4.62 11.50 -2.57
N PHE A 175 3.85 12.35 -1.87
CA PHE A 175 3.99 13.81 -1.88
C PHE A 175 4.73 14.34 -0.65
N GLU A 176 4.42 13.78 0.54
CA GLU A 176 5.04 14.17 1.80
C GLU A 176 5.35 12.93 2.64
N ASP A 177 6.47 12.93 3.32
CA ASP A 177 6.82 11.88 4.26
C ASP A 177 6.20 12.15 5.64
N ALA A 178 5.92 11.07 6.38
CA ALA A 178 5.53 11.17 7.78
C ALA A 178 6.66 11.84 8.59
N PRO A 179 6.34 12.67 9.61
CA PRO A 179 7.35 13.38 10.40
C PRO A 179 8.38 12.49 11.08
N GLU A 180 8.02 11.23 11.35
CA GLU A 180 8.88 10.24 11.99
C GLU A 180 9.84 9.52 11.05
N TYR A 181 9.64 9.66 9.74
CA TYR A 181 10.46 8.99 8.75
C TYR A 181 11.84 9.65 8.63
N ASP A 182 12.87 8.84 8.82
CA ASP A 182 14.26 9.19 8.53
C ASP A 182 14.87 8.06 7.68
N PRO A 183 15.25 8.33 6.42
CA PRO A 183 15.83 7.30 5.54
C PRO A 183 17.16 6.75 6.02
N LYS A 184 17.81 7.39 7.00
CA LYS A 184 19.07 6.97 7.60
C LYS A 184 18.89 6.22 8.91
N ALA A 185 17.69 6.30 9.51
CA ALA A 185 17.41 5.60 10.75
C ALA A 185 17.25 4.10 10.53
N VAL A 186 17.82 3.33 11.44
CA VAL A 186 17.58 1.87 11.49
C VAL A 186 16.46 1.63 12.49
N LEU A 187 15.41 0.94 12.06
CA LEU A 187 14.33 0.55 12.95
C LEU A 187 14.84 -0.51 13.92
N THR A 188 14.80 -0.21 15.22
CA THR A 188 15.18 -1.12 16.29
C THR A 188 13.96 -1.56 17.10
N GLY A 189 14.03 -2.72 17.76
CA GLY A 189 12.98 -3.15 18.67
C GLY A 189 12.69 -2.14 19.77
N GLU A 190 13.72 -1.45 20.29
CA GLU A 190 13.56 -0.39 21.28
C GLU A 190 12.75 0.81 20.75
N LEU A 191 12.98 1.19 19.48
CA LEU A 191 12.19 2.26 18.84
C LEU A 191 10.73 1.86 18.71
N VAL A 192 10.46 0.63 18.26
CA VAL A 192 9.08 0.09 18.18
C VAL A 192 8.44 0.07 19.56
N GLU A 193 9.13 -0.44 20.59
CA GLU A 193 8.61 -0.47 21.96
C GLU A 193 8.29 0.93 22.51
N ARG A 194 9.09 1.95 22.16
CA ARG A 194 8.84 3.34 22.54
C ARG A 194 7.53 3.88 21.93
N TYR A 195 7.22 3.53 20.68
CA TYR A 195 5.93 3.87 20.07
C TYR A 195 4.78 3.12 20.76
N LEU A 196 4.97 1.82 21.06
CA LEU A 196 3.95 0.98 21.67
C LEU A 196 3.72 1.31 23.16
N ALA A 197 4.73 1.77 23.90
CA ALA A 197 4.59 2.16 25.30
C ALA A 197 3.58 3.29 25.49
N LYS A 198 3.58 4.27 24.58
CA LYS A 198 2.59 5.36 24.56
C LYS A 198 1.16 4.88 24.30
N VAL A 199 0.98 3.69 23.74
CA VAL A 199 -0.33 3.04 23.51
C VAL A 199 -0.84 2.32 24.76
N ARG A 200 0.06 1.88 25.64
CA ARG A 200 -0.25 1.01 26.79
C ARG A 200 -0.52 1.78 28.09
N GLU A 201 -0.19 3.06 28.18
CA GLU A 201 -0.47 3.84 29.37
C GLU A 201 -1.99 4.09 29.50
N PRO A 202 -2.64 3.59 30.56
CA PRO A 202 -4.06 3.89 30.79
C PRO A 202 -4.23 5.37 31.09
N ALA A 203 -5.38 5.89 30.71
CA ALA A 203 -5.77 7.27 30.97
C ALA A 203 -5.99 7.51 32.46
#